data_9ac0804116d40bddd8952fa3cbe80496
#
_entry.id   9ac0804116d40bddd8952fa3cbe80496
#
_cell.length_a   1.000
_cell.length_b   1.000
_cell.length_c   1.000
_cell.angle_alpha   90.00
_cell.angle_beta   90.00
_cell.angle_gamma   90.00
#
_symmetry.space_group_name_H-M   'P 1'
#
loop_
_entity.id
_entity.type
_entity.pdbx_description
1 polymer ?
#
loop_
_entity_poly.entity_id
_entity_poly.type
_entity_poly.pdbx_seq_one_letter_code
_entity_poly.pdbx_strand_id
1 'polypeptide(L)'
;MILAAIYEPVFSKHSHGFRAGRSCHTALEEIRRTWTGAKWLIEVDVRGFFDNIDHDILLSLLARRIDDPVFIDLIGTMLKAGCMDEWKFERTYSGTPQGGVISPLLANIYLHELDLFMEEMRARFDKGVKRRANPAYVVQSQKIAALRKEIDAIRAVGADEAEVRTRLARIEAINRDRRKISSVDQMDPNFRRLRYCRYADDFLVGVIGSKADAVRIMADIQHFLADRLNLTVSPEKTGVRDASRGSPFLGFHVCAFTLRSPGTMAGRQAVGGGMRRILRRPTRGNIKLWVPRDRVYAFCRRKKLGNLDMRNGRVRPQLMESSLAEIIVAYNSEFRGFANYYAIADGVKASLDKLELVMLRSLFATVACRRRSTRRQAEEYLKMGSDHGVITVVRGEPRVHKVWKLKHLIVKTWDNPLVDSITVGSRLAQSPNDLVTRLSAEQCEACGDTDGPFEMHHPNRLKDKRRDQLTPWVQSARRRRTVVLCHKCHVAHHGGRMPVRMESRVH
;
A
#
# COMPACT_ATOMS: atom_id res chain seq x y z
N MET A 1 -6.29 -10.57 22.35
CA MET A 1 -7.20 -9.42 22.53
C MET A 1 -6.91 -8.59 23.79
N ILE A 2 -6.53 -9.18 24.93
CA ILE A 2 -6.23 -8.47 26.19
C ILE A 2 -5.12 -7.40 25.99
N LEU A 3 -3.96 -7.78 25.49
CA LEU A 3 -2.86 -6.83 25.24
C LEU A 3 -3.25 -5.68 24.30
N ALA A 4 -4.08 -5.94 23.29
CA ALA A 4 -4.53 -4.88 22.39
C ALA A 4 -5.38 -3.83 23.13
N ALA A 5 -6.24 -4.24 24.05
CA ALA A 5 -7.04 -3.31 24.85
C ALA A 5 -6.19 -2.42 25.75
N ILE A 6 -5.07 -2.96 26.27
CA ILE A 6 -4.13 -2.23 27.14
C ILE A 6 -3.26 -1.25 26.37
N TYR A 7 -2.73 -1.67 25.21
CA TYR A 7 -1.68 -0.93 24.49
C TYR A 7 -2.19 -0.03 23.37
N GLU A 8 -3.30 -0.38 22.68
CA GLU A 8 -3.82 0.42 21.56
C GLU A 8 -4.10 1.90 21.94
N PRO A 9 -4.65 2.21 23.13
CA PRO A 9 -4.89 3.61 23.53
C PRO A 9 -3.61 4.43 23.75
N VAL A 10 -2.48 3.79 24.03
CA VAL A 10 -1.22 4.48 24.37
C VAL A 10 -0.25 4.58 23.22
N PHE A 11 -0.44 3.80 22.16
CA PHE A 11 0.44 3.86 21.00
C PHE A 11 0.43 5.24 20.34
N SER A 12 1.61 5.68 19.93
CA SER A 12 1.78 6.94 19.20
C SER A 12 0.83 7.05 18.00
N LYS A 13 0.30 8.25 17.78
CA LYS A 13 -0.50 8.56 16.59
C LYS A 13 0.29 8.41 15.30
N HIS A 14 1.61 8.41 15.34
CA HIS A 14 2.54 8.29 14.23
C HIS A 14 2.91 6.83 13.92
N SER A 15 2.41 5.87 14.69
CA SER A 15 2.54 4.43 14.44
C SER A 15 1.29 3.90 13.73
N HIS A 16 1.46 3.24 12.57
CA HIS A 16 0.37 2.83 11.69
C HIS A 16 0.29 1.32 11.44
N GLY A 17 1.40 0.61 11.47
CA GLY A 17 1.44 -0.83 11.15
C GLY A 17 0.69 -1.69 12.15
N PHE A 18 -0.05 -2.68 11.67
CA PHE A 18 -0.75 -3.70 12.47
C PHE A 18 -1.75 -3.15 13.50
N ARG A 19 -2.32 -1.98 13.26
CA ARG A 19 -3.26 -1.33 14.16
C ARG A 19 -4.65 -1.22 13.53
N ALA A 20 -5.69 -1.36 14.36
CA ALA A 20 -7.07 -1.23 13.92
C ALA A 20 -7.35 0.16 13.32
N GLY A 21 -8.00 0.20 12.16
CA GLY A 21 -8.33 1.45 11.47
C GLY A 21 -7.14 2.20 10.87
N ARG A 22 -5.96 1.55 10.79
CA ARG A 22 -4.74 2.10 10.18
C ARG A 22 -4.21 1.20 9.09
N SER A 23 -3.42 1.76 8.19
CA SER A 23 -2.86 1.06 7.04
C SER A 23 -1.63 1.79 6.50
N CYS A 24 -0.95 1.23 5.50
CA CYS A 24 0.11 1.92 4.78
C CYS A 24 -0.42 3.22 4.14
N HIS A 25 -1.68 3.27 3.70
CA HIS A 25 -2.28 4.49 3.16
C HIS A 25 -2.46 5.57 4.22
N THR A 26 -2.84 5.23 5.45
CA THR A 26 -2.95 6.23 6.54
C THR A 26 -1.59 6.82 6.90
N ALA A 27 -0.52 6.02 6.88
CA ALA A 27 0.86 6.48 7.08
C ALA A 27 1.31 7.46 5.97
N LEU A 28 1.11 7.06 4.72
CA LEU A 28 1.46 7.88 3.55
C LEU A 28 0.65 9.19 3.50
N GLU A 29 -0.61 9.16 3.89
CA GLU A 29 -1.45 10.35 3.93
C GLU A 29 -1.03 11.31 5.05
N GLU A 30 -0.63 10.78 6.21
CA GLU A 30 -0.03 11.61 7.26
C GLU A 30 1.21 12.34 6.75
N ILE A 31 2.12 11.61 6.10
CA ILE A 31 3.34 12.18 5.49
C ILE A 31 2.95 13.27 4.49
N ARG A 32 2.02 13.00 3.57
CA ARG A 32 1.58 13.94 2.54
C ARG A 32 1.00 15.22 3.13
N ARG A 33 0.20 15.12 4.20
CA ARG A 33 -0.47 16.27 4.81
C ARG A 33 0.44 17.09 5.72
N THR A 34 1.31 16.44 6.49
CA THR A 34 1.99 17.09 7.60
C THR A 34 3.46 17.42 7.34
N TRP A 35 4.09 16.84 6.31
CA TRP A 35 5.53 16.99 6.07
C TRP A 35 5.89 18.07 5.03
N THR A 36 4.94 18.94 4.68
CA THR A 36 5.20 20.03 3.74
C THR A 36 6.39 20.87 4.17
N GLY A 37 7.37 20.98 3.27
CA GLY A 37 8.59 21.74 3.50
C GLY A 37 9.71 20.95 4.17
N ALA A 38 9.58 19.65 4.35
CA ALA A 38 10.69 18.77 4.70
C ALA A 38 11.81 18.91 3.67
N LYS A 39 13.03 19.05 4.14
CA LYS A 39 14.23 19.24 3.32
C LYS A 39 15.04 17.97 3.24
N TRP A 40 15.09 17.22 4.32
CA TRP A 40 15.81 15.96 4.42
C TRP A 40 14.86 14.85 4.83
N LEU A 41 15.07 13.68 4.25
CA LEU A 41 14.43 12.43 4.64
C LEU A 41 15.51 11.52 5.19
N ILE A 42 15.26 10.93 6.36
CA ILE A 42 16.11 9.92 6.97
C ILE A 42 15.36 8.60 6.86
N GLU A 43 15.94 7.67 6.12
CA GLU A 43 15.48 6.30 6.00
C GLU A 43 16.30 5.44 6.96
N VAL A 44 15.64 4.65 7.78
CA VAL A 44 16.31 3.73 8.71
C VAL A 44 15.66 2.37 8.56
N ASP A 45 16.47 1.36 8.28
CA ASP A 45 16.06 -0.04 8.14
C ASP A 45 16.68 -0.86 9.29
N VAL A 46 15.84 -1.46 10.11
CA VAL A 46 16.28 -2.32 11.20
C VAL A 46 16.56 -3.71 10.66
N ARG A 47 17.75 -4.23 10.92
CA ARG A 47 18.18 -5.53 10.39
C ARG A 47 17.44 -6.66 11.11
N GLY A 48 16.66 -7.47 10.35
CA GLY A 48 16.01 -8.67 10.87
C GLY A 48 15.19 -8.39 12.13
N PHE A 49 14.39 -7.33 12.15
CA PHE A 49 13.72 -6.84 13.35
C PHE A 49 12.98 -7.92 14.14
N PHE A 50 12.11 -8.70 13.47
CA PHE A 50 11.33 -9.74 14.14
C PHE A 50 12.18 -10.86 14.75
N ASP A 51 13.35 -11.14 14.18
CA ASP A 51 14.26 -12.19 14.63
C ASP A 51 15.19 -11.69 15.76
N ASN A 52 15.31 -10.37 15.92
CA ASN A 52 16.21 -9.72 16.87
C ASN A 52 15.50 -9.02 18.03
N ILE A 53 14.21 -9.22 18.22
CA ILE A 53 13.51 -8.71 19.40
C ILE A 53 14.07 -9.42 20.64
N ASP A 54 14.63 -8.64 21.57
CA ASP A 54 15.14 -9.12 22.84
C ASP A 54 13.98 -9.47 23.78
N HIS A 55 13.91 -10.72 24.23
CA HIS A 55 12.80 -11.20 25.05
C HIS A 55 12.79 -10.54 26.44
N ASP A 56 13.95 -10.32 27.04
CA ASP A 56 14.03 -9.75 28.39
C ASP A 56 13.62 -8.28 28.38
N ILE A 57 14.06 -7.53 27.37
CA ILE A 57 13.60 -6.15 27.15
C ILE A 57 12.09 -6.16 26.93
N LEU A 58 11.55 -7.00 26.04
CA LEU A 58 10.12 -7.05 25.75
C LEU A 58 9.31 -7.38 27.00
N LEU A 59 9.71 -8.38 27.79
CA LEU A 59 9.02 -8.76 29.02
C LEU A 59 9.08 -7.63 30.06
N SER A 60 10.22 -6.92 30.18
CA SER A 60 10.35 -5.76 31.04
C SER A 60 9.40 -4.61 30.65
N LEU A 61 9.21 -4.39 29.33
CA LEU A 61 8.27 -3.40 28.82
C LEU A 61 6.81 -3.78 29.10
N LEU A 62 6.48 -5.06 29.02
CA LEU A 62 5.15 -5.57 29.39
C LEU A 62 4.90 -5.39 30.90
N ALA A 63 5.87 -5.73 31.77
CA ALA A 63 5.77 -5.62 33.22
C ALA A 63 5.58 -4.18 33.72
N ARG A 64 5.96 -3.17 32.93
CA ARG A 64 5.69 -1.76 33.29
C ARG A 64 4.19 -1.41 33.34
N ARG A 65 3.33 -2.20 32.70
CA ARG A 65 1.89 -1.93 32.58
C ARG A 65 1.01 -3.08 33.05
N ILE A 66 1.55 -4.25 33.19
CA ILE A 66 0.83 -5.47 33.56
C ILE A 66 1.46 -5.99 34.84
N ASP A 67 0.75 -5.82 35.93
CA ASP A 67 1.14 -6.30 37.27
C ASP A 67 0.58 -7.71 37.51
N ASP A 68 0.93 -8.63 36.58
CA ASP A 68 0.57 -10.04 36.64
C ASP A 68 1.77 -10.87 36.20
N PRO A 69 2.58 -11.39 37.15
CA PRO A 69 3.77 -12.16 36.83
C PRO A 69 3.45 -13.48 36.12
N VAL A 70 2.29 -14.09 36.38
CA VAL A 70 1.88 -15.33 35.74
C VAL A 70 1.59 -15.08 34.23
N PHE A 71 0.95 -13.96 33.94
CA PHE A 71 0.69 -13.57 32.54
C PHE A 71 1.99 -13.21 31.80
N ILE A 72 2.92 -12.51 32.44
CA ILE A 72 4.23 -12.18 31.86
C ILE A 72 5.02 -13.45 31.59
N ASP A 73 5.04 -14.40 32.52
CA ASP A 73 5.73 -15.69 32.37
C ASP A 73 5.10 -16.53 31.25
N LEU A 74 3.77 -16.51 31.12
CA LEU A 74 3.09 -17.14 29.98
C LEU A 74 3.56 -16.57 28.65
N ILE A 75 3.66 -15.23 28.51
CA ILE A 75 4.20 -14.60 27.29
C ILE A 75 5.66 -15.04 27.06
N GLY A 76 6.49 -15.04 28.11
CA GLY A 76 7.87 -15.52 28.03
C GLY A 76 7.96 -16.97 27.54
N THR A 77 7.11 -17.84 28.04
CA THR A 77 7.00 -19.23 27.59
C THR A 77 6.59 -19.32 26.12
N MET A 78 5.61 -18.53 25.69
CA MET A 78 5.18 -18.47 24.30
C MET A 78 6.29 -17.98 23.35
N LEU A 79 7.10 -17.01 23.77
CA LEU A 79 8.23 -16.52 22.98
C LEU A 79 9.31 -17.60 22.81
N LYS A 80 9.57 -18.40 23.85
CA LYS A 80 10.55 -19.49 23.87
C LYS A 80 10.06 -20.78 23.20
N ALA A 81 8.76 -20.91 22.98
CA ALA A 81 8.13 -22.15 22.46
C ALA A 81 8.59 -22.54 21.04
N GLY A 82 9.25 -21.65 20.31
CA GLY A 82 9.69 -21.92 18.94
C GLY A 82 8.58 -21.79 17.90
N CYS A 83 8.93 -22.07 16.67
CA CYS A 83 7.99 -22.12 15.56
C CYS A 83 8.17 -23.38 14.72
N MET A 84 7.10 -23.78 14.03
CA MET A 84 7.14 -24.85 13.03
C MET A 84 7.20 -24.23 11.64
N ASP A 85 8.36 -24.35 10.98
CA ASP A 85 8.50 -23.96 9.58
C ASP A 85 8.73 -25.19 8.71
N GLU A 86 7.93 -25.36 7.65
CA GLU A 86 7.98 -26.52 6.74
C GLU A 86 8.01 -27.90 7.46
N TRP A 87 7.31 -28.04 8.60
CA TRP A 87 7.31 -29.24 9.46
C TRP A 87 8.63 -29.47 10.21
N LYS A 88 9.53 -28.50 10.28
CA LYS A 88 10.70 -28.50 11.13
C LYS A 88 10.46 -27.60 12.33
N PHE A 89 10.78 -28.10 13.51
CA PHE A 89 10.73 -27.31 14.72
C PHE A 89 12.02 -26.50 14.86
N GLU A 90 11.87 -25.17 14.96
CA GLU A 90 12.97 -24.25 15.24
C GLU A 90 12.76 -23.59 16.59
N ARG A 91 13.76 -23.67 17.47
CA ARG A 91 13.74 -22.95 18.74
C ARG A 91 14.01 -21.47 18.50
N THR A 92 13.18 -20.60 19.07
CA THR A 92 13.44 -19.16 19.09
C THR A 92 14.21 -18.80 20.35
N TYR A 93 15.46 -18.41 20.17
CA TYR A 93 16.30 -17.87 21.27
C TYR A 93 16.13 -16.35 21.40
N SER A 94 15.76 -15.67 20.32
CA SER A 94 15.40 -14.26 20.23
C SER A 94 14.30 -14.10 19.20
N GLY A 95 13.63 -12.97 19.20
CA GLY A 95 12.64 -12.65 18.20
C GLY A 95 11.25 -13.19 18.48
N THR A 96 10.36 -12.87 17.57
CA THR A 96 8.98 -13.38 17.55
C THR A 96 8.74 -14.09 16.22
N PRO A 97 8.08 -15.27 16.22
CA PRO A 97 7.89 -16.05 15.00
C PRO A 97 7.15 -15.24 13.95
N GLN A 98 7.71 -15.18 12.72
CA GLN A 98 7.07 -14.53 11.60
C GLN A 98 5.75 -15.24 11.26
N GLY A 99 4.63 -14.48 11.27
CA GLY A 99 3.29 -15.05 11.07
C GLY A 99 2.53 -15.42 12.35
N GLY A 100 3.13 -15.29 13.53
CA GLY A 100 2.44 -15.44 14.81
C GLY A 100 1.35 -14.37 14.99
N VAL A 101 0.19 -14.77 15.51
CA VAL A 101 -0.97 -13.85 15.71
C VAL A 101 -0.64 -12.69 16.66
N ILE A 102 0.19 -12.93 17.66
CA ILE A 102 0.57 -11.95 18.69
C ILE A 102 1.79 -11.12 18.28
N SER A 103 2.66 -11.64 17.40
CA SER A 103 3.93 -11.03 17.03
C SER A 103 3.81 -9.57 16.55
N PRO A 104 2.82 -9.18 15.74
CA PRO A 104 2.66 -7.79 15.31
C PRO A 104 2.37 -6.82 16.45
N LEU A 105 1.64 -7.27 17.48
CA LEU A 105 1.32 -6.44 18.64
C LEU A 105 2.54 -6.30 19.55
N LEU A 106 3.27 -7.40 19.81
CA LEU A 106 4.51 -7.39 20.56
C LEU A 106 5.57 -6.50 19.89
N ALA A 107 5.68 -6.56 18.57
CA ALA A 107 6.53 -5.67 17.77
C ALA A 107 6.17 -4.19 17.98
N ASN A 108 4.89 -3.87 18.00
CA ASN A 108 4.45 -2.50 18.26
C ASN A 108 4.71 -2.06 19.70
N ILE A 109 4.58 -2.96 20.69
CA ILE A 109 4.93 -2.68 22.10
C ILE A 109 6.42 -2.39 22.22
N TYR A 110 7.26 -3.19 21.60
CA TYR A 110 8.71 -3.02 21.61
C TYR A 110 9.14 -1.69 20.96
N LEU A 111 8.62 -1.36 19.79
CA LEU A 111 8.94 -0.12 19.10
C LEU A 111 8.20 1.11 19.62
N HIS A 112 7.29 0.96 20.59
CA HIS A 112 6.67 2.11 21.24
C HIS A 112 7.70 2.97 22.00
N GLU A 113 8.76 2.36 22.52
CA GLU A 113 9.88 3.09 23.13
C GLU A 113 10.57 4.02 22.11
N LEU A 114 10.73 3.56 20.86
CA LEU A 114 11.22 4.42 19.78
C LEU A 114 10.23 5.56 19.49
N ASP A 115 8.93 5.28 19.49
CA ASP A 115 7.91 6.29 19.25
C ASP A 115 8.00 7.41 20.31
N LEU A 116 8.14 7.04 21.59
CA LEU A 116 8.30 7.98 22.71
C LEU A 116 9.60 8.79 22.58
N PHE A 117 10.71 8.14 22.25
CA PHE A 117 11.99 8.81 22.01
C PHE A 117 11.88 9.84 20.86
N MET A 118 11.20 9.49 19.78
CA MET A 118 11.00 10.41 18.65
C MET A 118 10.07 11.58 19.00
N GLU A 119 9.08 11.39 19.85
CA GLU A 119 8.23 12.48 20.35
C GLU A 119 9.00 13.44 21.26
N GLU A 120 9.85 12.92 22.12
CA GLU A 120 10.74 13.72 22.97
C GLU A 120 11.78 14.48 22.14
N MET A 121 12.43 13.82 21.20
CA MET A 121 13.37 14.44 20.26
C MET A 121 12.69 15.56 19.47
N ARG A 122 11.47 15.33 19.00
CA ARG A 122 10.67 16.35 18.31
C ARG A 122 10.40 17.56 19.20
N ALA A 123 10.00 17.36 20.46
CA ALA A 123 9.73 18.45 21.38
C ALA A 123 10.97 19.34 21.61
N ARG A 124 12.17 18.74 21.65
CA ARG A 124 13.45 19.47 21.79
C ARG A 124 13.90 20.13 20.47
N PHE A 125 13.60 19.53 19.32
CA PHE A 125 14.08 19.98 18.03
C PHE A 125 13.20 21.06 17.39
N ASP A 126 11.88 20.99 17.53
CA ASP A 126 10.93 21.90 16.90
C ASP A 126 11.12 23.32 17.45
N LYS A 127 11.33 24.30 16.51
CA LYS A 127 11.61 25.71 16.85
C LYS A 127 10.81 26.65 15.93
N GLY A 128 10.36 27.77 16.51
CA GLY A 128 9.67 28.84 15.77
C GLY A 128 8.22 28.50 15.42
N VAL A 129 7.38 29.51 15.25
CA VAL A 129 5.96 29.34 14.88
C VAL A 129 5.79 29.32 13.36
N LYS A 130 6.47 30.22 12.66
CA LYS A 130 6.44 30.39 11.20
C LYS A 130 7.82 30.74 10.65
N ARG A 131 8.08 30.38 9.39
CA ARG A 131 9.29 30.81 8.69
C ARG A 131 9.26 32.31 8.47
N ARG A 132 10.41 32.95 8.51
CA ARG A 132 10.55 34.37 8.13
C ARG A 132 10.22 34.57 6.65
N ALA A 133 9.72 35.75 6.33
CA ALA A 133 9.49 36.13 4.95
C ALA A 133 10.82 36.20 4.18
N ASN A 134 10.80 35.76 2.91
CA ASN A 134 11.99 35.90 2.03
C ASN A 134 12.22 37.38 1.73
N PRO A 135 13.41 37.96 2.04
CA PRO A 135 13.66 39.35 1.81
C PRO A 135 13.42 39.79 0.35
N ALA A 136 13.89 38.99 -0.62
CA ALA A 136 13.68 39.28 -2.04
C ALA A 136 12.19 39.32 -2.42
N TYR A 137 11.35 38.51 -1.80
CA TYR A 137 9.90 38.53 -2.00
C TYR A 137 9.25 39.77 -1.38
N VAL A 138 9.71 40.17 -0.20
CA VAL A 138 9.23 41.37 0.51
C VAL A 138 9.50 42.62 -0.31
N VAL A 139 10.74 42.80 -0.85
CA VAL A 139 11.10 43.89 -1.71
C VAL A 139 10.19 44.01 -2.93
N GLN A 140 9.91 42.89 -3.62
CA GLN A 140 8.99 42.91 -4.76
C GLN A 140 7.56 43.25 -4.34
N SER A 141 7.12 42.84 -3.16
CA SER A 141 5.77 43.15 -2.63
C SER A 141 5.66 44.63 -2.28
N GLN A 142 6.72 45.24 -1.72
CA GLN A 142 6.79 46.68 -1.43
C GLN A 142 6.72 47.53 -2.71
N LYS A 143 7.45 47.12 -3.77
CA LYS A 143 7.39 47.80 -5.10
C LYS A 143 5.94 47.77 -5.66
N ILE A 144 5.23 46.64 -5.54
CA ILE A 144 3.84 46.56 -5.98
C ILE A 144 2.94 47.45 -5.13
N ALA A 145 3.17 47.50 -3.81
CA ALA A 145 2.35 48.35 -2.92
C ALA A 145 2.58 49.85 -3.22
N ALA A 146 3.79 50.26 -3.52
CA ALA A 146 4.10 51.63 -3.93
C ALA A 146 3.40 52.02 -5.25
N LEU A 147 3.49 51.15 -6.28
CA LEU A 147 2.80 51.39 -7.56
C LEU A 147 1.27 51.43 -7.43
N ARG A 148 0.70 50.69 -6.50
CA ARG A 148 -0.75 50.72 -6.21
C ARG A 148 -1.13 52.06 -5.59
N LYS A 149 -0.36 52.58 -4.64
CA LYS A 149 -0.60 53.88 -4.04
C LYS A 149 -0.53 54.99 -5.09
N GLU A 150 0.45 54.89 -6.01
CA GLU A 150 0.54 55.84 -7.13
C GLU A 150 -0.71 55.77 -8.04
N ILE A 151 -1.20 54.58 -8.37
CA ILE A 151 -2.41 54.42 -9.16
C ILE A 151 -3.63 55.04 -8.45
N ASP A 152 -3.76 54.80 -7.14
CA ASP A 152 -4.87 55.33 -6.34
C ASP A 152 -4.79 56.86 -6.29
N ALA A 153 -3.61 57.47 -6.18
CA ALA A 153 -3.42 58.90 -6.22
C ALA A 153 -3.75 59.48 -7.60
N ILE A 154 -3.32 58.86 -8.70
CA ILE A 154 -3.61 59.30 -10.07
C ILE A 154 -5.14 59.27 -10.32
N ARG A 155 -5.82 58.24 -9.87
CA ARG A 155 -7.29 58.13 -9.99
C ARG A 155 -8.03 59.17 -9.16
N ALA A 156 -7.53 59.55 -8.01
CA ALA A 156 -8.13 60.56 -7.14
C ALA A 156 -8.08 61.97 -7.78
N VAL A 157 -7.08 62.25 -8.62
CA VAL A 157 -6.89 63.54 -9.33
C VAL A 157 -7.56 63.57 -10.71
N GLY A 158 -8.20 62.45 -11.14
CA GLY A 158 -8.87 62.38 -12.44
C GLY A 158 -7.94 62.32 -13.65
N ALA A 159 -6.71 61.87 -13.47
CA ALA A 159 -5.67 61.89 -14.49
C ALA A 159 -5.70 60.68 -15.44
N ASP A 160 -4.91 60.78 -16.53
CA ASP A 160 -4.87 59.93 -17.73
C ASP A 160 -4.84 58.40 -17.45
N GLU A 161 -5.81 57.72 -18.04
CA GLU A 161 -5.94 56.28 -17.96
C GLU A 161 -4.79 55.50 -18.65
N ALA A 162 -4.04 56.13 -19.53
CA ALA A 162 -2.87 55.59 -20.16
C ALA A 162 -1.70 55.42 -19.13
N GLU A 163 -1.58 56.37 -18.21
CA GLU A 163 -0.61 56.35 -17.13
C GLU A 163 -0.93 55.25 -16.12
N VAL A 164 -2.21 55.04 -15.83
CA VAL A 164 -2.70 53.91 -14.99
C VAL A 164 -2.38 52.54 -15.63
N ARG A 165 -2.60 52.41 -16.96
CA ARG A 165 -2.29 51.19 -17.71
C ARG A 165 -0.81 50.84 -17.67
N THR A 166 0.06 51.85 -17.82
CA THR A 166 1.52 51.67 -17.75
C THR A 166 1.95 51.14 -16.40
N ARG A 167 1.39 51.69 -15.30
CA ARG A 167 1.72 51.18 -13.94
C ARG A 167 1.16 49.78 -13.68
N LEU A 168 -0.03 49.48 -14.19
CA LEU A 168 -0.60 48.12 -14.12
C LEU A 168 0.25 47.10 -14.86
N ALA A 169 0.74 47.45 -16.07
CA ALA A 169 1.65 46.59 -16.82
C ALA A 169 2.96 46.31 -16.04
N ARG A 170 3.49 47.36 -15.36
CA ARG A 170 4.68 47.24 -14.50
C ARG A 170 4.39 46.34 -13.28
N ILE A 171 3.21 46.45 -12.66
CA ILE A 171 2.79 45.55 -11.58
C ILE A 171 2.68 44.11 -12.08
N GLU A 172 2.17 43.86 -13.28
CA GLU A 172 2.13 42.52 -13.86
C GLU A 172 3.52 41.94 -14.11
N ALA A 173 4.45 42.73 -14.62
CA ALA A 173 5.84 42.31 -14.81
C ALA A 173 6.48 41.91 -13.47
N ILE A 174 6.37 42.77 -12.44
CA ILE A 174 6.87 42.49 -11.09
C ILE A 174 6.19 41.26 -10.50
N ASN A 175 4.88 41.10 -10.65
CA ASN A 175 4.16 39.91 -10.19
C ASN A 175 4.65 38.63 -10.88
N ARG A 176 4.99 38.69 -12.18
CA ARG A 176 5.54 37.55 -12.93
C ARG A 176 6.86 37.10 -12.32
N ASP A 177 7.76 38.05 -12.00
CA ASP A 177 9.05 37.74 -11.38
C ASP A 177 8.91 37.33 -9.92
N ARG A 178 8.03 37.98 -9.15
CA ARG A 178 7.72 37.58 -7.76
C ARG A 178 7.18 36.17 -7.65
N ARG A 179 6.45 35.67 -8.63
CA ARG A 179 5.95 34.30 -8.67
C ARG A 179 7.09 33.25 -8.76
N LYS A 180 8.26 33.65 -9.22
CA LYS A 180 9.46 32.78 -9.29
C LYS A 180 10.15 32.63 -7.93
N ILE A 181 9.91 33.55 -6.99
CA ILE A 181 10.56 33.62 -5.67
C ILE A 181 9.66 32.99 -4.61
N SER A 182 10.23 32.21 -3.68
CA SER A 182 9.49 31.72 -2.50
C SER A 182 9.08 32.88 -1.61
N SER A 183 7.86 32.87 -1.09
CA SER A 183 7.39 33.89 -0.14
C SER A 183 8.04 33.81 1.24
N VAL A 184 8.54 32.64 1.60
CA VAL A 184 9.21 32.37 2.88
C VAL A 184 10.63 31.87 2.62
N ASP A 185 11.52 32.16 3.56
CA ASP A 185 12.86 31.58 3.57
C ASP A 185 12.79 30.11 3.93
N GLN A 186 13.15 29.25 2.98
CA GLN A 186 13.11 27.80 3.17
C GLN A 186 14.24 27.29 4.07
N MET A 187 15.29 28.08 4.24
CA MET A 187 16.46 27.74 5.06
C MET A 187 16.52 28.56 6.35
N ASP A 188 15.39 29.10 6.81
CA ASP A 188 15.29 29.85 8.04
C ASP A 188 15.82 29.04 9.25
N PRO A 189 16.95 29.44 9.87
CA PRO A 189 17.54 28.70 10.96
C PRO A 189 16.68 28.73 12.23
N ASN A 190 15.74 29.68 12.32
CA ASN A 190 14.82 29.81 13.45
C ASN A 190 13.52 29.04 13.27
N PHE A 191 13.39 28.26 12.18
CA PHE A 191 12.26 27.40 11.94
C PHE A 191 12.73 25.98 11.68
N ARG A 192 12.57 25.12 12.67
CA ARG A 192 12.94 23.70 12.59
C ARG A 192 11.74 22.83 12.89
N ARG A 193 11.63 21.69 12.22
CA ARG A 193 10.59 20.67 12.46
C ARG A 193 11.16 19.29 12.25
N LEU A 194 10.84 18.40 13.19
CA LEU A 194 11.01 16.96 13.08
C LEU A 194 9.65 16.33 12.80
N ARG A 195 9.61 15.45 11.86
CA ARG A 195 8.44 14.65 11.50
C ARG A 195 8.82 13.19 11.53
N TYR A 196 7.94 12.35 12.01
CA TYR A 196 8.16 10.92 12.18
C TYR A 196 6.90 10.18 11.76
N CYS A 197 7.06 9.04 11.07
CA CYS A 197 5.97 8.13 10.73
C CYS A 197 6.53 6.72 10.67
N ARG A 198 5.88 5.78 11.36
CA ARG A 198 6.28 4.38 11.45
C ARG A 198 5.15 3.46 10.98
N TYR A 199 5.54 2.44 10.27
CA TYR A 199 4.69 1.32 9.89
C TYR A 199 5.41 0.00 10.19
N ALA A 200 5.05 -0.68 11.27
CA ALA A 200 5.80 -1.79 11.84
C ALA A 200 7.25 -1.39 12.15
N ASP A 201 8.23 -2.08 11.56
CA ASP A 201 9.66 -1.80 11.65
C ASP A 201 10.14 -0.76 10.61
N ASP A 202 9.38 -0.55 9.54
CA ASP A 202 9.68 0.50 8.57
C ASP A 202 9.31 1.88 9.12
N PHE A 203 10.25 2.82 9.14
CA PHE A 203 9.95 4.19 9.50
C PHE A 203 10.74 5.21 8.70
N LEU A 204 10.15 6.38 8.58
CA LEU A 204 10.72 7.51 7.85
C LEU A 204 10.71 8.73 8.77
N VAL A 205 11.77 9.53 8.68
CA VAL A 205 11.88 10.79 9.43
C VAL A 205 12.09 11.95 8.46
N GLY A 206 11.28 13.00 8.59
CA GLY A 206 11.35 14.21 7.80
C GLY A 206 11.91 15.37 8.61
N VAL A 207 12.95 16.05 8.09
CA VAL A 207 13.61 17.15 8.80
C VAL A 207 13.50 18.45 8.02
N ILE A 208 12.97 19.47 8.68
CA ILE A 208 13.09 20.87 8.29
C ILE A 208 14.22 21.46 9.11
N GLY A 209 15.40 21.58 8.52
CA GLY A 209 16.63 22.02 9.18
C GLY A 209 17.82 21.86 8.25
N SER A 210 19.04 21.94 8.81
CA SER A 210 20.28 21.73 8.10
C SER A 210 20.54 20.23 7.83
N LYS A 211 21.46 19.92 6.91
CA LYS A 211 21.93 18.54 6.69
C LYS A 211 22.61 17.98 7.94
N ALA A 212 23.35 18.82 8.66
CA ALA A 212 24.03 18.45 9.89
C ALA A 212 23.00 18.04 10.98
N ASP A 213 21.88 18.75 11.09
CA ASP A 213 20.79 18.35 11.98
C ASP A 213 20.25 16.96 11.63
N ALA A 214 20.03 16.69 10.35
CA ALA A 214 19.50 15.38 9.90
C ALA A 214 20.51 14.24 10.17
N VAL A 215 21.80 14.48 9.96
CA VAL A 215 22.85 13.48 10.25
C VAL A 215 22.93 13.21 11.76
N ARG A 216 22.86 14.24 12.60
CA ARG A 216 22.85 14.09 14.05
C ARG A 216 21.63 13.30 14.53
N ILE A 217 20.43 13.65 14.05
CA ILE A 217 19.20 12.93 14.37
C ILE A 217 19.30 11.45 13.98
N MET A 218 19.88 11.15 12.82
CA MET A 218 20.10 9.77 12.40
C MET A 218 21.03 9.03 13.38
N ALA A 219 22.12 9.66 13.79
CA ALA A 219 23.05 9.06 14.76
C ALA A 219 22.40 8.83 16.11
N ASP A 220 21.61 9.78 16.61
CA ASP A 220 20.88 9.67 17.87
C ASP A 220 19.85 8.50 17.82
N ILE A 221 19.17 8.32 16.70
CA ILE A 221 18.25 7.18 16.49
C ILE A 221 19.02 5.86 16.50
N GLN A 222 20.15 5.77 15.79
CA GLN A 222 20.97 4.57 15.75
C GLN A 222 21.48 4.18 17.14
N HIS A 223 21.94 5.17 17.91
CA HIS A 223 22.37 4.97 19.31
C HIS A 223 21.24 4.45 20.18
N PHE A 224 20.08 5.09 20.09
CA PHE A 224 18.89 4.68 20.85
C PHE A 224 18.49 3.22 20.54
N LEU A 225 18.44 2.86 19.27
CA LEU A 225 18.08 1.50 18.83
C LEU A 225 19.08 0.46 19.37
N ALA A 226 20.39 0.77 19.33
CA ALA A 226 21.41 -0.13 19.83
C ALA A 226 21.37 -0.25 21.36
N ASP A 227 21.39 0.88 22.08
CA ASP A 227 21.60 0.88 23.52
C ASP A 227 20.34 0.51 24.32
N ARG A 228 19.16 0.90 23.83
CA ARG A 228 17.89 0.71 24.57
C ARG A 228 17.05 -0.46 24.09
N LEU A 229 17.19 -0.82 22.80
CA LEU A 229 16.39 -1.88 22.19
C LEU A 229 17.23 -3.02 21.63
N ASN A 230 18.54 -3.03 21.85
CA ASN A 230 19.44 -4.06 21.36
C ASN A 230 19.22 -4.39 19.86
N LEU A 231 18.90 -3.36 19.06
CA LEU A 231 18.60 -3.47 17.63
C LEU A 231 19.70 -2.86 16.78
N THR A 232 20.09 -3.56 15.72
CA THR A 232 21.07 -3.06 14.75
C THR A 232 20.39 -2.56 13.48
N VAL A 233 20.91 -1.45 12.95
CA VAL A 233 20.42 -0.91 11.67
C VAL A 233 21.23 -1.45 10.51
N SER A 234 20.61 -1.55 9.32
CA SER A 234 21.26 -1.92 8.08
C SER A 234 22.00 -0.69 7.49
N PRO A 235 23.35 -0.65 7.47
CA PRO A 235 24.08 0.51 6.95
C PRO A 235 23.80 0.79 5.48
N GLU A 236 23.52 -0.24 4.70
CA GLU A 236 23.30 -0.15 3.24
C GLU A 236 21.99 0.57 2.89
N LYS A 237 20.99 0.44 3.76
CA LYS A 237 19.65 1.00 3.54
C LYS A 237 19.38 2.23 4.40
N THR A 238 20.21 2.49 5.42
CA THR A 238 20.06 3.65 6.31
C THR A 238 20.80 4.86 5.76
N GLY A 239 20.16 6.02 5.73
CA GLY A 239 20.83 7.21 5.23
C GLY A 239 19.96 8.47 5.18
N VAL A 240 20.66 9.61 5.05
CA VAL A 240 20.05 10.94 4.89
C VAL A 240 19.98 11.30 3.41
N ARG A 241 18.78 11.54 2.89
CA ARG A 241 18.53 11.91 1.49
C ARG A 241 17.91 13.30 1.40
N ASP A 242 18.23 14.03 0.32
CA ASP A 242 17.50 15.27 -0.01
C ASP A 242 16.05 14.90 -0.36
N ALA A 243 15.09 15.54 0.29
CA ALA A 243 13.67 15.25 0.10
C ALA A 243 13.20 15.45 -1.35
N SER A 244 13.90 16.27 -2.14
CA SER A 244 13.59 16.43 -3.57
C SER A 244 13.96 15.20 -4.41
N ARG A 245 14.97 14.44 -3.97
CA ARG A 245 15.32 13.14 -4.58
C ARG A 245 14.38 12.04 -4.11
N GLY A 246 13.80 12.22 -2.92
CA GLY A 246 12.86 11.30 -2.29
C GLY A 246 13.50 10.06 -1.70
N SER A 247 12.65 9.27 -1.03
CA SER A 247 12.98 8.00 -0.39
C SER A 247 11.90 6.96 -0.65
N PRO A 248 12.22 5.67 -0.81
CA PRO A 248 11.22 4.63 -0.85
C PRO A 248 10.60 4.48 0.54
N PHE A 249 9.28 4.35 0.61
CA PHE A 249 8.56 4.05 1.83
C PHE A 249 7.24 3.37 1.50
N LEU A 250 6.97 2.22 2.12
CA LEU A 250 5.76 1.43 1.93
C LEU A 250 5.41 1.22 0.45
N GLY A 251 6.39 0.86 -0.35
CA GLY A 251 6.18 0.60 -1.79
C GLY A 251 5.96 1.84 -2.67
N PHE A 252 5.95 3.04 -2.11
CA PHE A 252 5.88 4.32 -2.83
C PHE A 252 7.24 5.02 -2.84
N HIS A 253 7.41 5.94 -3.75
CA HIS A 253 8.51 6.90 -3.73
C HIS A 253 7.99 8.23 -3.18
N VAL A 254 8.41 8.56 -1.96
CA VAL A 254 7.99 9.76 -1.23
C VAL A 254 9.00 10.86 -1.51
N CYS A 255 8.59 11.98 -2.11
CA CYS A 255 9.49 13.09 -2.37
C CYS A 255 8.83 14.46 -2.17
N ALA A 256 9.65 15.46 -1.81
CA ALA A 256 9.21 16.83 -1.78
C ALA A 256 9.19 17.43 -3.20
N PHE A 257 8.04 17.95 -3.62
CA PHE A 257 7.89 18.53 -4.93
C PHE A 257 8.72 19.81 -5.07
N THR A 258 9.66 19.78 -5.99
CA THR A 258 10.43 20.97 -6.41
C THR A 258 10.19 21.21 -7.89
N LEU A 259 9.85 22.44 -8.25
CA LEU A 259 9.87 22.84 -9.66
C LEU A 259 11.31 22.97 -10.13
N ARG A 260 11.65 22.26 -11.21
CA ARG A 260 12.96 22.43 -11.89
C ARG A 260 13.10 23.83 -12.48
N SER A 261 11.97 24.45 -12.87
CA SER A 261 11.92 25.82 -13.37
C SER A 261 10.93 26.66 -12.58
N PRO A 262 11.20 27.93 -12.32
CA PRO A 262 10.21 28.84 -11.75
C PRO A 262 9.02 28.93 -12.72
N GLY A 263 7.85 28.58 -12.29
CA GLY A 263 6.66 28.53 -13.11
C GLY A 263 5.39 28.70 -12.32
N THR A 264 4.30 28.95 -13.01
CA THR A 264 2.96 28.94 -12.45
C THR A 264 2.26 27.67 -12.86
N MET A 265 1.56 27.03 -11.92
CA MET A 265 0.67 25.90 -12.21
C MET A 265 -0.74 26.41 -12.48
N ALA A 266 -1.37 25.83 -13.50
CA ALA A 266 -2.80 26.06 -13.70
C ALA A 266 -3.58 25.44 -12.55
N GLY A 267 -4.39 26.22 -11.87
CA GLY A 267 -5.33 25.80 -10.85
C GLY A 267 -6.74 26.18 -11.20
N ARG A 268 -7.71 25.65 -10.49
CA ARG A 268 -9.10 26.08 -10.57
C ARG A 268 -9.48 26.78 -9.27
N GLN A 269 -10.24 27.86 -9.37
CA GLN A 269 -10.78 28.59 -8.22
C GLN A 269 -12.27 28.83 -8.42
N ALA A 270 -13.05 28.61 -7.38
CA ALA A 270 -14.43 28.97 -7.37
C ALA A 270 -14.57 30.52 -7.36
N VAL A 271 -15.26 31.07 -8.32
CA VAL A 271 -15.53 32.52 -8.44
C VAL A 271 -16.97 32.67 -8.91
N GLY A 272 -17.81 33.30 -8.11
CA GLY A 272 -19.20 33.65 -8.50
C GLY A 272 -20.03 32.45 -8.99
N GLY A 273 -19.96 31.28 -8.31
CA GLY A 273 -20.71 30.07 -8.67
C GLY A 273 -20.14 29.22 -9.79
N GLY A 274 -19.00 29.62 -10.38
CA GLY A 274 -18.27 28.86 -11.41
C GLY A 274 -16.83 28.56 -11.06
N MET A 275 -16.19 27.66 -11.84
CA MET A 275 -14.77 27.27 -11.67
C MET A 275 -13.91 27.98 -12.71
N ARG A 276 -13.18 29.02 -12.31
CA ARG A 276 -12.26 29.76 -13.18
C ARG A 276 -10.85 29.13 -13.14
N ARG A 277 -10.23 28.96 -14.30
CA ARG A 277 -8.84 28.61 -14.42
C ARG A 277 -7.96 29.78 -14.00
N ILE A 278 -7.10 29.57 -13.01
CA ILE A 278 -6.16 30.57 -12.52
C ILE A 278 -4.73 30.02 -12.55
N LEU A 279 -3.77 30.92 -12.70
CA LEU A 279 -2.36 30.60 -12.52
C LEU A 279 -1.99 30.76 -11.06
N ARG A 280 -1.69 29.67 -10.41
CA ARG A 280 -1.22 29.67 -9.01
C ARG A 280 0.29 29.45 -8.94
N ARG A 281 0.90 30.05 -7.93
CA ARG A 281 2.24 29.64 -7.51
C ARG A 281 2.12 28.20 -7.01
N PRO A 282 2.98 27.26 -7.48
CA PRO A 282 3.02 25.94 -6.89
C PRO A 282 3.54 26.06 -5.45
N THR A 283 2.92 25.32 -4.54
CA THR A 283 3.42 25.20 -3.18
C THR A 283 4.66 24.31 -3.23
N ARG A 284 5.85 24.93 -3.10
CA ARG A 284 7.10 24.19 -3.04
C ARG A 284 7.20 23.41 -1.74
N GLY A 285 7.73 22.20 -1.80
CA GLY A 285 7.93 21.35 -0.65
C GLY A 285 6.70 20.51 -0.26
N ASN A 286 5.60 20.53 -1.04
CA ASN A 286 4.52 19.56 -0.86
C ASN A 286 5.05 18.16 -1.13
N ILE A 287 4.69 17.23 -0.29
CA ILE A 287 5.04 15.83 -0.50
C ILE A 287 4.20 15.25 -1.63
N LYS A 288 4.88 14.52 -2.51
CA LYS A 288 4.32 13.76 -3.61
C LYS A 288 4.61 12.29 -3.41
N LEU A 289 3.64 11.47 -3.77
CA LEU A 289 3.72 10.01 -3.71
C LEU A 289 3.74 9.48 -5.14
N TRP A 290 4.82 8.81 -5.55
CA TRP A 290 4.94 8.27 -6.90
C TRP A 290 4.95 6.75 -6.88
N VAL A 291 4.44 6.16 -7.96
CA VAL A 291 4.56 4.71 -8.20
C VAL A 291 5.98 4.42 -8.68
N PRO A 292 6.79 3.63 -7.94
CA PRO A 292 8.14 3.29 -8.36
C PRO A 292 8.12 2.41 -9.62
N ARG A 293 8.95 2.75 -10.61
CA ARG A 293 9.00 2.02 -11.90
C ARG A 293 9.41 0.55 -11.72
N ASP A 294 10.37 0.30 -10.87
CA ASP A 294 10.85 -1.04 -10.52
C ASP A 294 9.73 -1.95 -10.00
N ARG A 295 8.80 -1.42 -9.18
CA ARG A 295 7.63 -2.14 -8.68
C ARG A 295 6.66 -2.51 -9.81
N VAL A 296 6.45 -1.62 -10.78
CA VAL A 296 5.62 -1.90 -11.97
C VAL A 296 6.26 -3.01 -12.81
N TYR A 297 7.57 -2.94 -13.03
CA TYR A 297 8.32 -3.98 -13.75
C TYR A 297 8.32 -5.31 -13.00
N ALA A 298 8.54 -5.29 -11.69
CA ALA A 298 8.50 -6.48 -10.85
C ALA A 298 7.11 -7.15 -10.87
N PHE A 299 6.04 -6.37 -10.81
CA PHE A 299 4.67 -6.88 -10.93
C PHE A 299 4.44 -7.55 -12.28
N CYS A 300 4.82 -6.88 -13.38
CA CYS A 300 4.69 -7.42 -14.74
C CYS A 300 5.43 -8.76 -14.88
N ARG A 301 6.67 -8.86 -14.38
CA ARG A 301 7.49 -10.09 -14.40
C ARG A 301 6.88 -11.19 -13.55
N ARG A 302 6.53 -10.89 -12.29
CA ARG A 302 5.95 -11.86 -11.35
C ARG A 302 4.66 -12.46 -11.88
N LYS A 303 3.83 -11.63 -12.55
CA LYS A 303 2.56 -12.06 -13.13
C LYS A 303 2.70 -12.63 -14.55
N LYS A 304 3.93 -12.67 -15.08
CA LYS A 304 4.25 -13.20 -16.42
C LYS A 304 3.41 -12.56 -17.53
N LEU A 305 3.14 -11.24 -17.41
CA LEU A 305 2.28 -10.52 -18.35
C LEU A 305 2.95 -10.28 -19.71
N GLY A 306 4.27 -10.06 -19.72
CA GLY A 306 5.02 -9.76 -20.92
C GLY A 306 6.18 -8.82 -20.70
N ASN A 307 6.50 -7.99 -21.71
CA ASN A 307 7.57 -7.02 -21.69
C ASN A 307 6.98 -5.59 -21.76
N LEU A 308 7.27 -4.78 -20.72
CA LEU A 308 6.78 -3.40 -20.63
C LEU A 308 7.47 -2.44 -21.61
N ASP A 309 8.76 -2.65 -21.90
CA ASP A 309 9.51 -1.76 -22.79
C ASP A 309 9.08 -1.97 -24.25
N MET A 310 8.92 -3.22 -24.66
CA MET A 310 8.39 -3.58 -25.97
C MET A 310 6.86 -3.48 -26.04
N ARG A 311 6.20 -3.16 -24.93
CA ARG A 311 4.74 -3.14 -24.83
C ARG A 311 4.08 -4.43 -25.34
N ASN A 312 4.74 -5.58 -25.16
CA ASN A 312 4.28 -6.87 -25.68
C ASN A 312 3.71 -7.74 -24.56
N GLY A 313 2.50 -8.30 -24.80
CA GLY A 313 1.85 -9.25 -23.90
C GLY A 313 2.21 -10.70 -24.24
N ARG A 314 2.38 -11.54 -23.22
CA ARG A 314 2.64 -13.00 -23.36
C ARG A 314 1.43 -13.81 -22.91
N VAL A 315 1.32 -15.01 -23.47
CA VAL A 315 0.36 -16.01 -23.00
C VAL A 315 0.70 -16.43 -21.57
N ARG A 316 -0.32 -16.66 -20.76
CA ARG A 316 -0.19 -17.19 -19.39
C ARG A 316 -0.63 -18.65 -19.34
N PRO A 317 0.30 -19.63 -19.47
CA PRO A 317 -0.04 -21.05 -19.57
C PRO A 317 -0.85 -21.56 -18.38
N GLN A 318 -0.60 -21.02 -17.18
CA GLN A 318 -1.32 -21.44 -15.97
C GLN A 318 -2.84 -21.14 -15.98
N LEU A 319 -3.32 -20.34 -16.93
CA LEU A 319 -4.73 -20.00 -17.09
C LEU A 319 -5.39 -20.73 -18.27
N MET A 320 -4.66 -21.55 -19.00
CA MET A 320 -5.15 -22.18 -20.23
C MET A 320 -6.32 -23.14 -20.01
N GLU A 321 -6.37 -23.78 -18.84
CA GLU A 321 -7.45 -24.71 -18.47
C GLU A 321 -8.64 -24.02 -17.78
N SER A 322 -8.51 -22.73 -17.46
CA SER A 322 -9.57 -21.96 -16.82
C SER A 322 -10.63 -21.53 -17.85
N SER A 323 -11.86 -21.34 -17.43
CA SER A 323 -12.91 -20.75 -18.28
C SER A 323 -12.56 -19.31 -18.67
N LEU A 324 -13.16 -18.77 -19.71
CA LEU A 324 -12.91 -17.37 -20.14
C LEU A 324 -13.27 -16.37 -19.04
N ALA A 325 -14.33 -16.64 -18.28
CA ALA A 325 -14.71 -15.81 -17.13
C ALA A 325 -13.64 -15.83 -16.04
N GLU A 326 -13.12 -17.02 -15.68
CA GLU A 326 -12.05 -17.15 -14.69
C GLU A 326 -10.76 -16.46 -15.14
N ILE A 327 -10.42 -16.55 -16.42
CA ILE A 327 -9.29 -15.81 -16.99
C ILE A 327 -9.47 -14.31 -16.74
N ILE A 328 -10.62 -13.74 -17.12
CA ILE A 328 -10.90 -12.32 -16.94
C ILE A 328 -10.87 -11.95 -15.45
N VAL A 329 -11.47 -12.75 -14.58
CA VAL A 329 -11.47 -12.52 -13.13
C VAL A 329 -10.05 -12.54 -12.57
N ALA A 330 -9.19 -13.46 -13.01
CA ALA A 330 -7.79 -13.52 -12.58
C ALA A 330 -7.01 -12.25 -12.98
N TYR A 331 -7.11 -11.82 -14.24
CA TYR A 331 -6.49 -10.58 -14.70
C TYR A 331 -7.03 -9.35 -13.95
N ASN A 332 -8.35 -9.28 -13.78
CA ASN A 332 -8.99 -8.18 -13.07
C ASN A 332 -8.54 -8.09 -11.62
N SER A 333 -8.57 -9.20 -10.87
CA SER A 333 -8.22 -9.20 -9.44
C SER A 333 -6.76 -8.78 -9.23
N GLU A 334 -5.86 -9.27 -10.07
CA GLU A 334 -4.44 -8.94 -9.97
C GLU A 334 -4.17 -7.47 -10.33
N PHE A 335 -4.66 -7.01 -11.48
CA PHE A 335 -4.38 -5.65 -11.95
C PHE A 335 -5.12 -4.59 -11.13
N ARG A 336 -6.40 -4.83 -10.83
CA ARG A 336 -7.21 -3.95 -9.97
C ARG A 336 -6.65 -3.84 -8.57
N GLY A 337 -6.18 -4.96 -7.98
CA GLY A 337 -5.53 -4.96 -6.67
C GLY A 337 -4.28 -4.08 -6.66
N PHE A 338 -3.41 -4.24 -7.67
CA PHE A 338 -2.22 -3.42 -7.83
C PHE A 338 -2.55 -1.93 -8.04
N ALA A 339 -3.49 -1.62 -8.94
CA ALA A 339 -3.90 -0.25 -9.22
C ALA A 339 -4.57 0.43 -8.02
N ASN A 340 -5.40 -0.29 -7.27
CA ASN A 340 -6.06 0.22 -6.07
C ASN A 340 -5.07 0.52 -4.93
N TYR A 341 -4.01 -0.29 -4.79
CA TYR A 341 -2.94 0.00 -3.85
C TYR A 341 -2.29 1.34 -4.13
N TYR A 342 -2.04 1.66 -5.39
CA TYR A 342 -1.45 2.93 -5.81
C TYR A 342 -2.46 4.04 -6.08
N ALA A 343 -3.75 3.87 -5.74
CA ALA A 343 -4.81 4.85 -6.05
C ALA A 343 -4.59 6.24 -5.44
N ILE A 344 -3.80 6.32 -4.36
CA ILE A 344 -3.41 7.59 -3.70
C ILE A 344 -2.18 8.26 -4.35
N ALA A 345 -1.48 7.59 -5.26
CA ALA A 345 -0.27 8.13 -5.89
C ALA A 345 -0.58 9.26 -6.86
N ASP A 346 0.32 10.24 -6.90
CA ASP A 346 0.27 11.31 -7.88
C ASP A 346 0.51 10.74 -9.29
N GLY A 347 -0.39 11.06 -10.23
CA GLY A 347 -0.27 10.61 -11.62
C GLY A 347 -0.37 9.09 -11.83
N VAL A 348 -1.05 8.37 -10.94
CA VAL A 348 -1.15 6.89 -10.96
C VAL A 348 -1.59 6.33 -12.32
N LYS A 349 -2.59 6.93 -12.98
CA LYS A 349 -3.06 6.44 -14.28
C LYS A 349 -1.96 6.50 -15.34
N ALA A 350 -1.22 7.60 -15.43
CA ALA A 350 -0.09 7.73 -16.34
C ALA A 350 1.07 6.77 -16.01
N SER A 351 1.29 6.49 -14.71
CA SER A 351 2.31 5.55 -14.27
C SER A 351 1.99 4.10 -14.62
N LEU A 352 0.70 3.74 -14.69
CA LEU A 352 0.23 2.38 -14.94
C LEU A 352 -0.27 2.13 -16.38
N ASP A 353 -0.31 3.14 -17.22
CA ASP A 353 -0.82 3.06 -18.61
C ASP A 353 -0.13 1.95 -19.43
N LYS A 354 1.21 1.91 -19.40
CA LYS A 354 1.96 0.85 -20.08
C LYS A 354 1.66 -0.55 -19.54
N LEU A 355 1.44 -0.66 -18.24
CA LEU A 355 1.11 -1.94 -17.60
C LEU A 355 -0.29 -2.42 -18.03
N GLU A 356 -1.27 -1.52 -18.11
CA GLU A 356 -2.60 -1.83 -18.63
C GLU A 356 -2.53 -2.35 -20.05
N LEU A 357 -1.78 -1.68 -20.93
CA LEU A 357 -1.61 -2.08 -22.31
C LEU A 357 -1.00 -3.51 -22.42
N VAL A 358 0.05 -3.78 -21.63
CA VAL A 358 0.70 -5.10 -21.63
C VAL A 358 -0.23 -6.16 -21.04
N MET A 359 -0.99 -5.82 -20.01
CA MET A 359 -2.00 -6.70 -19.40
C MET A 359 -3.08 -7.08 -20.41
N LEU A 360 -3.65 -6.11 -21.14
CA LEU A 360 -4.67 -6.37 -22.17
C LEU A 360 -4.11 -7.25 -23.30
N ARG A 361 -2.91 -6.94 -23.78
CA ARG A 361 -2.24 -7.76 -24.82
C ARG A 361 -1.95 -9.18 -24.35
N SER A 362 -1.62 -9.36 -23.06
CA SER A 362 -1.45 -10.68 -22.46
C SER A 362 -2.77 -11.42 -22.34
N LEU A 363 -3.85 -10.76 -21.95
CA LEU A 363 -5.19 -11.32 -21.89
C LEU A 363 -5.63 -11.82 -23.27
N PHE A 364 -5.53 -10.98 -24.30
CA PHE A 364 -5.91 -11.36 -25.68
C PHE A 364 -5.03 -12.51 -26.20
N ALA A 365 -3.73 -12.52 -25.92
CA ALA A 365 -2.86 -13.62 -26.29
C ALA A 365 -3.26 -14.94 -25.58
N THR A 366 -3.63 -14.89 -24.30
CA THR A 366 -4.05 -16.07 -23.54
C THR A 366 -5.39 -16.61 -24.06
N VAL A 367 -6.35 -15.73 -24.33
CA VAL A 367 -7.64 -16.12 -24.91
C VAL A 367 -7.48 -16.64 -26.33
N ALA A 368 -6.64 -16.03 -27.14
CA ALA A 368 -6.34 -16.46 -28.51
C ALA A 368 -5.76 -17.89 -28.53
N CYS A 369 -4.77 -18.15 -27.70
CA CYS A 369 -4.15 -19.46 -27.56
C CYS A 369 -5.18 -20.52 -27.12
N ARG A 370 -6.01 -20.22 -26.10
CA ARG A 370 -7.07 -21.11 -25.64
C ARG A 370 -8.11 -21.42 -26.72
N ARG A 371 -8.49 -20.43 -27.53
CA ARG A 371 -9.48 -20.56 -28.59
C ARG A 371 -8.90 -21.03 -29.93
N ARG A 372 -7.59 -21.27 -29.98
CA ARG A 372 -6.87 -21.59 -31.25
C ARG A 372 -7.15 -20.57 -32.36
N SER A 373 -7.11 -19.28 -32.00
CA SER A 373 -7.42 -18.14 -32.86
C SER A 373 -6.30 -17.09 -32.83
N THR A 374 -6.40 -16.09 -33.70
CA THR A 374 -5.48 -14.96 -33.67
C THR A 374 -5.82 -13.99 -32.51
N ARG A 375 -4.85 -13.16 -32.11
CA ARG A 375 -5.09 -12.12 -31.04
C ARG A 375 -6.21 -11.16 -31.46
N ARG A 376 -6.28 -10.78 -32.72
CA ARG A 376 -7.32 -9.89 -33.27
C ARG A 376 -8.72 -10.52 -33.13
N GLN A 377 -8.84 -11.79 -33.48
CA GLN A 377 -10.08 -12.55 -33.33
C GLN A 377 -10.49 -12.71 -31.87
N ALA A 378 -9.51 -12.93 -30.98
CA ALA A 378 -9.78 -13.00 -29.53
C ALA A 378 -10.22 -11.65 -28.95
N GLU A 379 -9.64 -10.55 -29.39
CA GLU A 379 -10.05 -9.19 -29.00
C GLU A 379 -11.47 -8.89 -29.47
N GLU A 380 -11.78 -9.17 -30.74
CA GLU A 380 -13.12 -8.95 -31.29
C GLU A 380 -14.17 -9.85 -30.61
N TYR A 381 -13.81 -11.10 -30.30
CA TYR A 381 -14.69 -11.99 -29.55
C TYR A 381 -15.04 -11.49 -28.15
N LEU A 382 -14.07 -10.85 -27.47
CA LEU A 382 -14.28 -10.29 -26.14
C LEU A 382 -14.94 -8.91 -26.17
N LYS A 383 -15.13 -8.31 -27.33
CA LYS A 383 -15.63 -6.95 -27.48
C LYS A 383 -17.11 -6.83 -27.03
N MET A 384 -17.37 -5.88 -26.16
CA MET A 384 -18.69 -5.58 -25.61
C MET A 384 -18.90 -4.05 -25.65
N GLY A 385 -19.29 -3.51 -26.82
CA GLY A 385 -19.35 -2.07 -27.04
C GLY A 385 -17.96 -1.42 -26.95
N SER A 386 -17.78 -0.49 -26.04
CA SER A 386 -16.47 0.19 -25.76
C SER A 386 -15.54 -0.62 -24.84
N ASP A 387 -16.02 -1.70 -24.26
CA ASP A 387 -15.30 -2.53 -23.31
C ASP A 387 -15.05 -3.95 -23.83
N HIS A 388 -14.44 -4.80 -23.02
CA HIS A 388 -14.22 -6.20 -23.29
C HIS A 388 -14.78 -7.04 -22.16
N GLY A 389 -15.25 -8.25 -22.44
CA GLY A 389 -15.79 -9.13 -21.42
C GLY A 389 -16.35 -10.42 -22.01
N VAL A 390 -17.00 -11.21 -21.16
CA VAL A 390 -17.78 -12.39 -21.53
C VAL A 390 -19.06 -12.46 -20.71
N ILE A 391 -20.08 -13.08 -21.27
CA ILE A 391 -21.31 -13.41 -20.56
C ILE A 391 -21.29 -14.90 -20.26
N THR A 392 -21.55 -15.26 -19.02
CA THR A 392 -21.75 -16.65 -18.58
C THR A 392 -23.15 -16.79 -18.00
N VAL A 393 -23.74 -17.96 -18.15
CA VAL A 393 -25.03 -18.25 -17.53
C VAL A 393 -24.77 -19.06 -16.25
N VAL A 394 -25.22 -18.55 -15.11
CA VAL A 394 -25.08 -19.22 -13.83
C VAL A 394 -26.49 -19.36 -13.21
N ARG A 395 -26.93 -20.57 -12.98
CA ARG A 395 -28.29 -20.87 -12.49
C ARG A 395 -29.41 -20.26 -13.34
N GLY A 396 -29.22 -20.25 -14.68
CA GLY A 396 -30.19 -19.65 -15.60
C GLY A 396 -30.08 -18.12 -15.80
N GLU A 397 -29.28 -17.44 -14.97
CA GLU A 397 -29.11 -15.98 -15.06
C GLU A 397 -27.82 -15.59 -15.77
N PRO A 398 -27.85 -14.60 -16.69
CA PRO A 398 -26.67 -14.13 -17.37
C PRO A 398 -25.81 -13.28 -16.41
N ARG A 399 -24.53 -13.65 -16.27
CA ARG A 399 -23.51 -12.88 -15.53
C ARG A 399 -22.49 -12.30 -16.50
N VAL A 400 -22.31 -11.00 -16.42
CA VAL A 400 -21.34 -10.27 -17.26
C VAL A 400 -20.01 -10.11 -16.52
N HIS A 401 -18.94 -10.64 -17.12
CA HIS A 401 -17.56 -10.49 -16.63
C HIS A 401 -16.82 -9.49 -17.52
N LYS A 402 -16.81 -8.22 -17.13
CA LYS A 402 -16.11 -7.15 -17.86
C LYS A 402 -14.63 -7.09 -17.48
N VAL A 403 -13.78 -6.80 -18.46
CA VAL A 403 -12.35 -6.50 -18.20
C VAL A 403 -12.24 -5.14 -17.53
N TRP A 404 -11.60 -5.12 -16.38
CA TRP A 404 -11.37 -3.89 -15.63
C TRP A 404 -10.21 -3.08 -16.23
N LYS A 405 -10.39 -1.77 -16.39
CA LYS A 405 -9.42 -0.85 -16.99
C LYS A 405 -9.13 0.33 -16.07
N LEU A 406 -8.00 1.01 -16.25
CA LEU A 406 -7.61 2.19 -15.46
C LEU A 406 -8.61 3.35 -15.52
N LYS A 407 -9.44 3.42 -16.56
CA LYS A 407 -10.53 4.41 -16.62
C LYS A 407 -11.49 4.28 -15.43
N HIS A 408 -11.66 3.05 -14.90
CA HIS A 408 -12.53 2.75 -13.76
C HIS A 408 -11.83 2.97 -12.41
N LEU A 409 -10.51 3.25 -12.39
CA LEU A 409 -9.79 3.54 -11.16
C LEU A 409 -10.27 4.87 -10.58
N ILE A 410 -10.80 4.80 -9.37
CA ILE A 410 -11.11 6.00 -8.57
C ILE A 410 -9.81 6.45 -7.91
N VAL A 411 -9.25 7.54 -8.40
CA VAL A 411 -8.05 8.16 -7.80
C VAL A 411 -8.47 8.75 -6.45
N LYS A 412 -7.86 8.26 -5.39
CA LYS A 412 -8.16 8.68 -4.03
C LYS A 412 -7.25 9.84 -3.63
N THR A 413 -7.82 10.80 -2.94
CA THR A 413 -7.10 11.92 -2.32
C THR A 413 -6.98 11.78 -0.81
N TRP A 414 -7.56 10.74 -0.26
CA TRP A 414 -7.55 10.40 1.16
C TRP A 414 -7.05 8.97 1.38
N ASP A 415 -6.69 8.68 2.60
CA ASP A 415 -6.27 7.38 3.10
C ASP A 415 -7.36 6.29 2.95
N ASN A 416 -6.91 5.05 2.89
CA ASN A 416 -7.77 3.88 3.00
C ASN A 416 -7.27 3.02 4.16
N PRO A 417 -7.92 3.10 5.34
CA PRO A 417 -7.47 2.36 6.51
C PRO A 417 -7.57 0.84 6.34
N LEU A 418 -8.36 0.36 5.37
CA LEU A 418 -8.59 -1.07 5.13
C LEU A 418 -7.70 -1.66 4.02
N VAL A 419 -6.78 -0.88 3.44
CA VAL A 419 -5.97 -1.36 2.29
C VAL A 419 -5.06 -2.54 2.65
N ASP A 420 -4.56 -2.57 3.89
CA ASP A 420 -3.70 -3.65 4.39
C ASP A 420 -4.49 -4.73 5.12
N SER A 421 -5.74 -4.45 5.44
CA SER A 421 -6.60 -5.47 6.01
C SER A 421 -6.70 -6.59 4.98
N ILE A 422 -6.07 -7.71 5.27
CA ILE A 422 -6.54 -8.96 4.71
C ILE A 422 -7.97 -9.06 5.25
N THR A 423 -8.92 -8.53 4.52
CA THR A 423 -10.26 -9.03 4.59
C THR A 423 -10.12 -10.49 4.12
N VAL A 424 -9.71 -11.35 5.04
CA VAL A 424 -10.12 -12.75 5.02
C VAL A 424 -11.62 -12.59 4.91
N GLY A 425 -12.08 -12.72 3.68
CA GLY A 425 -13.36 -12.17 3.30
C GLY A 425 -14.39 -12.61 4.31
N SER A 426 -15.03 -11.64 4.93
CA SER A 426 -16.33 -11.87 5.53
C SER A 426 -17.27 -12.63 4.57
N ARG A 427 -16.96 -12.64 3.28
CA ARG A 427 -17.57 -13.51 2.26
C ARG A 427 -17.15 -14.97 2.34
N LEU A 428 -15.95 -15.32 2.85
CA LEU A 428 -15.58 -16.70 3.16
C LEU A 428 -16.19 -17.16 4.49
N ALA A 429 -16.48 -16.22 5.40
CA ALA A 429 -17.19 -16.50 6.64
C ALA A 429 -18.73 -16.44 6.50
N GLN A 430 -19.24 -15.79 5.43
CA GLN A 430 -20.68 -15.68 5.15
C GLN A 430 -21.18 -16.63 4.06
N SER A 431 -20.31 -17.21 3.26
CA SER A 431 -20.63 -18.35 2.42
C SER A 431 -20.07 -19.58 3.12
N PRO A 432 -20.87 -20.41 3.77
CA PRO A 432 -20.40 -21.72 4.21
C PRO A 432 -19.72 -22.34 2.99
N ASN A 433 -18.46 -22.74 3.15
CA ASN A 433 -17.78 -23.49 2.10
C ASN A 433 -18.75 -24.57 1.66
N ASP A 434 -18.93 -24.74 0.35
CA ASP A 434 -19.79 -25.82 -0.20
C ASP A 434 -19.53 -27.15 0.53
N LEU A 435 -18.27 -27.40 0.89
CA LEU A 435 -17.86 -28.52 1.71
C LEU A 435 -18.45 -28.51 3.12
N VAL A 436 -18.46 -27.37 3.82
CA VAL A 436 -19.02 -27.26 5.18
C VAL A 436 -20.53 -27.45 5.14
N THR A 437 -21.21 -26.90 4.13
CA THR A 437 -22.65 -27.08 3.92
C THR A 437 -22.97 -28.54 3.63
N ARG A 438 -22.15 -29.22 2.84
CA ARG A 438 -22.32 -30.63 2.49
C ARG A 438 -22.04 -31.58 3.68
N LEU A 439 -21.03 -31.28 4.50
CA LEU A 439 -20.75 -31.99 5.75
C LEU A 439 -21.88 -31.77 6.80
N SER A 440 -22.36 -30.52 6.90
CA SER A 440 -23.44 -30.16 7.83
C SER A 440 -24.81 -30.68 7.39
N ALA A 441 -24.95 -31.15 6.15
CA ALA A 441 -26.17 -31.82 5.68
C ALA A 441 -26.29 -33.23 6.24
N GLU A 442 -25.23 -33.77 6.87
CA GLU A 442 -25.20 -35.08 7.51
C GLU A 442 -25.81 -36.20 6.63
N GLN A 443 -25.46 -36.18 5.34
CA GLN A 443 -25.93 -37.12 4.35
C GLN A 443 -24.78 -37.63 3.47
N CYS A 444 -24.73 -38.97 3.30
CA CYS A 444 -23.78 -39.60 2.39
C CYS A 444 -24.14 -39.32 0.92
N GLU A 445 -23.23 -38.72 0.17
CA GLU A 445 -23.46 -38.37 -1.25
C GLU A 445 -23.46 -39.60 -2.19
N ALA A 446 -23.07 -40.78 -1.70
CA ALA A 446 -23.07 -42.02 -2.49
C ALA A 446 -24.30 -42.89 -2.28
N CYS A 447 -24.75 -43.05 -1.05
CA CYS A 447 -25.89 -43.92 -0.72
C CYS A 447 -27.11 -43.21 -0.14
N GLY A 448 -27.00 -41.90 0.18
CA GLY A 448 -28.07 -41.11 0.78
C GLY A 448 -28.29 -41.37 2.26
N ASP A 449 -27.49 -42.23 2.89
CA ASP A 449 -27.58 -42.57 4.31
C ASP A 449 -27.34 -41.34 5.19
N THR A 450 -28.12 -41.25 6.28
CA THR A 450 -28.05 -40.17 7.26
C THR A 450 -27.42 -40.61 8.58
N ASP A 451 -27.03 -41.88 8.70
CA ASP A 451 -26.33 -42.40 9.88
C ASP A 451 -24.80 -42.16 9.74
N GLY A 452 -24.29 -41.24 10.57
CA GLY A 452 -22.84 -40.87 10.60
C GLY A 452 -21.98 -41.94 11.30
N PRO A 453 -20.66 -41.78 11.30
CA PRO A 453 -19.90 -40.57 10.95
C PRO A 453 -19.70 -40.37 9.44
N PHE A 454 -19.66 -39.09 9.02
CA PHE A 454 -19.40 -38.70 7.63
C PHE A 454 -17.97 -38.26 7.48
N GLU A 455 -17.30 -38.73 6.42
CA GLU A 455 -15.92 -38.48 6.13
C GLU A 455 -15.75 -37.83 4.77
N MET A 456 -14.75 -36.91 4.66
CA MET A 456 -14.44 -36.29 3.40
C MET A 456 -13.46 -37.18 2.60
N HIS A 457 -13.91 -37.61 1.43
CA HIS A 457 -13.11 -38.41 0.51
C HIS A 457 -12.60 -37.58 -0.69
N HIS A 458 -11.38 -37.87 -1.10
CA HIS A 458 -10.78 -37.28 -2.31
C HIS A 458 -10.68 -38.38 -3.39
N PRO A 459 -11.57 -38.42 -4.40
CA PRO A 459 -11.58 -39.49 -5.43
C PRO A 459 -10.27 -39.58 -6.22
N ASN A 460 -9.57 -38.45 -6.44
CA ASN A 460 -8.33 -38.41 -7.18
C ASN A 460 -7.10 -38.44 -6.26
N ARG A 461 -6.25 -39.43 -6.40
CA ARG A 461 -5.02 -39.57 -5.60
C ARG A 461 -3.98 -38.51 -6.01
N LEU A 462 -3.30 -37.90 -5.02
CA LEU A 462 -2.18 -36.97 -5.26
C LEU A 462 -0.89 -37.67 -5.71
N LYS A 463 -0.80 -39.01 -5.56
CA LYS A 463 0.40 -39.83 -5.92
C LYS A 463 0.80 -39.70 -7.39
N ASP A 464 -0.14 -39.40 -8.27
CA ASP A 464 0.07 -39.34 -9.71
C ASP A 464 0.58 -38.00 -10.22
N LYS A 465 0.85 -37.03 -9.34
CA LYS A 465 1.36 -35.70 -9.71
C LYS A 465 2.78 -35.51 -9.16
N ARG A 466 3.71 -35.14 -10.07
CA ARG A 466 5.11 -34.89 -9.72
C ARG A 466 5.22 -33.83 -8.62
N ARG A 467 5.95 -34.17 -7.55
CA ARG A 467 6.21 -33.33 -6.37
C ARG A 467 7.26 -32.23 -6.58
N ASP A 468 8.00 -32.30 -7.67
CA ASP A 468 9.08 -31.39 -8.03
C ASP A 468 8.64 -29.96 -8.38
N GLN A 469 7.32 -29.74 -8.52
CA GLN A 469 6.75 -28.41 -8.73
C GLN A 469 5.71 -28.09 -7.65
N LEU A 470 6.15 -27.52 -6.54
CA LEU A 470 5.30 -27.21 -5.37
C LEU A 470 4.06 -26.38 -5.70
N THR A 471 4.18 -25.41 -6.60
CA THR A 471 3.09 -24.48 -6.93
C THR A 471 1.93 -25.14 -7.69
N PRO A 472 2.15 -25.96 -8.74
CA PRO A 472 1.07 -26.72 -9.40
C PRO A 472 0.46 -27.79 -8.50
N TRP A 473 1.27 -28.41 -7.62
CA TRP A 473 0.78 -29.42 -6.68
C TRP A 473 -0.18 -28.81 -5.64
N VAL A 474 0.20 -27.67 -5.03
CA VAL A 474 -0.66 -26.96 -4.06
C VAL A 474 -1.96 -26.48 -4.72
N GLN A 475 -1.92 -25.97 -5.93
CA GLN A 475 -3.12 -25.57 -6.66
C GLN A 475 -4.01 -26.76 -7.01
N SER A 476 -3.42 -27.86 -7.42
CA SER A 476 -4.14 -29.13 -7.65
C SER A 476 -4.75 -29.68 -6.36
N ALA A 477 -4.03 -29.62 -5.25
CA ALA A 477 -4.52 -30.06 -3.94
C ALA A 477 -5.73 -29.22 -3.47
N ARG A 478 -5.69 -27.89 -3.69
CA ARG A 478 -6.78 -26.96 -3.34
C ARG A 478 -8.03 -27.08 -4.23
N ARG A 479 -7.87 -27.60 -5.46
CA ARG A 479 -8.96 -27.76 -6.44
C ARG A 479 -9.45 -29.19 -6.56
N ARG A 480 -9.04 -30.06 -5.64
CA ARG A 480 -9.48 -31.45 -5.67
C ARG A 480 -10.98 -31.55 -5.44
N ARG A 481 -11.63 -32.38 -6.26
CA ARG A 481 -12.98 -32.83 -5.98
C ARG A 481 -13.04 -33.54 -4.63
N THR A 482 -14.01 -33.19 -3.83
CA THR A 482 -14.32 -33.82 -2.54
C THR A 482 -15.70 -34.44 -2.59
N VAL A 483 -15.89 -35.55 -1.93
CA VAL A 483 -17.19 -36.22 -1.77
C VAL A 483 -17.36 -36.54 -0.29
N VAL A 484 -18.53 -36.28 0.25
CA VAL A 484 -18.90 -36.63 1.62
C VAL A 484 -19.47 -38.04 1.63
N LEU A 485 -18.85 -38.96 2.34
CA LEU A 485 -19.23 -40.37 2.38
C LEU A 485 -19.44 -40.81 3.83
N CYS A 486 -20.43 -41.70 4.07
CA CYS A 486 -20.47 -42.44 5.30
C CYS A 486 -19.32 -43.46 5.35
N HIS A 487 -18.95 -43.91 6.54
CA HIS A 487 -17.83 -44.83 6.74
C HIS A 487 -17.89 -46.08 5.86
N LYS A 488 -19.05 -46.69 5.68
CA LYS A 488 -19.28 -47.88 4.84
C LYS A 488 -18.92 -47.60 3.37
N CYS A 489 -19.42 -46.51 2.82
CA CYS A 489 -19.13 -46.10 1.43
C CYS A 489 -17.68 -45.69 1.24
N HIS A 490 -17.05 -45.07 2.22
CA HIS A 490 -15.65 -44.69 2.19
C HIS A 490 -14.72 -45.90 2.13
N VAL A 491 -14.99 -46.91 2.98
CA VAL A 491 -14.24 -48.18 2.99
C VAL A 491 -14.49 -48.99 1.70
N ALA A 492 -15.73 -49.06 1.21
CA ALA A 492 -16.06 -49.73 -0.05
C ALA A 492 -15.38 -49.10 -1.26
N HIS A 493 -15.25 -47.78 -1.29
CA HIS A 493 -14.54 -47.09 -2.35
C HIS A 493 -13.04 -47.37 -2.33
N HIS A 494 -12.39 -47.41 -1.17
CA HIS A 494 -10.98 -47.78 -1.03
C HIS A 494 -10.74 -49.26 -1.40
N GLY A 495 -11.70 -50.13 -1.20
CA GLY A 495 -11.65 -51.55 -1.57
C GLY A 495 -11.95 -51.85 -3.04
N GLY A 496 -12.19 -50.85 -3.87
CA GLY A 496 -12.47 -51.01 -5.30
C GLY A 496 -13.88 -51.59 -5.60
N ARG A 497 -14.75 -51.68 -4.61
CA ARG A 497 -16.08 -52.36 -4.71
C ARG A 497 -17.24 -51.45 -5.12
N MET A 498 -16.99 -50.12 -5.27
CA MET A 498 -18.00 -49.16 -5.76
C MET A 498 -17.39 -48.12 -6.66
N PRO A 499 -17.78 -48.02 -7.94
CA PRO A 499 -17.56 -46.83 -8.72
C PRO A 499 -18.52 -45.76 -8.20
N VAL A 500 -17.98 -44.64 -7.68
CA VAL A 500 -18.82 -43.46 -7.40
C VAL A 500 -19.25 -42.92 -8.77
N ARG A 501 -20.45 -43.26 -9.23
CA ARG A 501 -21.12 -42.61 -10.35
C ARG A 501 -21.38 -41.16 -9.91
N MET A 502 -20.51 -40.29 -10.34
CA MET A 502 -20.69 -38.85 -10.16
C MET A 502 -21.70 -38.40 -11.21
N GLU A 503 -22.95 -38.25 -10.84
CA GLU A 503 -23.82 -37.34 -11.58
C GLU A 503 -23.21 -35.95 -11.51
N SER A 504 -22.89 -35.43 -12.68
CA SER A 504 -22.35 -34.09 -12.85
C SER A 504 -23.42 -33.08 -12.52
N ARG A 505 -23.58 -32.75 -11.22
CA ARG A 505 -24.21 -31.48 -10.85
C ARG A 505 -23.20 -30.38 -11.07
N VAL A 506 -23.21 -29.87 -12.31
CA VAL A 506 -22.62 -28.59 -12.67
C VAL A 506 -23.38 -27.52 -11.92
N HIS A 507 -22.80 -26.97 -10.87
CA HIS A 507 -23.28 -25.76 -10.23
C HIS A 507 -22.27 -24.61 -10.47
#